data_821d01a80294e2681eca7481b8c4cb23
#
_entry.id   821d01a80294e2681eca7481b8c4cb23
#
_cell.length_a   1.000
_cell.length_b   1.000
_cell.length_c   1.000
_cell.angle_alpha   90.00
_cell.angle_beta   90.00
_cell.angle_gamma   90.00
#
_symmetry.space_group_name_H-M   'P 1'
#
loop_
_entity.id
_entity.type
_entity.pdbx_description
1 polymer ?
#
loop_
_entity_poly.entity_id
_entity_poly.type
_entity_poly.pdbx_seq_one_letter_code
_entity_poly.pdbx_strand_id
1 'polypeptide(L)'
;MFDEAQILEYMSSCREIYTTVGADLDVISDDDEFVAGAGSLITDGTWVWPLELQYYIRRYHVELPEDFLTAVRAANYTPPKVSSARYVEIVDDLFGPSAFGEEANREEGRGGFFSWYLSDLTSHSWGRLLGALESAGLNTRHLLTEDVFLARTGKGGSDSLPVRDVPGMAEVLSGPGDGEFELHLWLTLDTYTIVRVRRLDDTTTAVVYDIAHLQEPEREKVVAALVRVLDEFRDDCQGFVLDRTGRSSRDAWDSLVLERAWPSEPFPDSVAVDADLGALPSGSGAVTRTEYGHLAVFNRNRVDGAQA
;
A
#
# COMPACT_ATOMS: atom_id res chain seq x y z
N MET A 1 -24.21 19.98 -24.21
CA MET A 1 -23.49 19.53 -25.45
C MET A 1 -24.40 18.57 -26.23
N PHE A 2 -24.42 18.60 -27.57
CA PHE A 2 -25.26 17.67 -28.35
C PHE A 2 -24.70 16.24 -28.41
N ASP A 3 -23.38 16.08 -28.18
CA ASP A 3 -22.63 14.82 -28.22
C ASP A 3 -22.01 14.44 -26.83
N GLU A 4 -22.61 14.93 -25.76
CA GLU A 4 -22.12 14.77 -24.38
C GLU A 4 -21.90 13.30 -23.96
N ALA A 5 -22.83 12.42 -24.33
CA ALA A 5 -22.71 11.00 -24.02
C ALA A 5 -21.47 10.34 -24.67
N GLN A 6 -21.16 10.71 -25.93
CA GLN A 6 -20.00 10.18 -26.65
C GLN A 6 -18.69 10.74 -26.07
N ILE A 7 -18.69 11.99 -25.62
CA ILE A 7 -17.54 12.61 -24.95
C ILE A 7 -17.27 11.93 -23.61
N LEU A 8 -18.30 11.67 -22.82
CA LEU A 8 -18.18 10.97 -21.55
C LEU A 8 -17.69 9.52 -21.74
N GLU A 9 -18.12 8.83 -22.79
CA GLU A 9 -17.61 7.49 -23.14
C GLU A 9 -16.15 7.54 -23.54
N TYR A 10 -15.75 8.53 -24.35
CA TYR A 10 -14.34 8.77 -24.66
C TYR A 10 -13.52 8.98 -23.40
N MET A 11 -13.93 9.90 -22.52
CA MET A 11 -13.22 10.22 -21.29
C MET A 11 -13.09 9.01 -20.35
N SER A 12 -14.15 8.19 -20.23
CA SER A 12 -14.14 6.99 -19.40
C SER A 12 -13.29 5.85 -19.97
N SER A 13 -13.03 5.86 -21.29
CA SER A 13 -12.20 4.84 -21.97
C SER A 13 -10.71 5.18 -21.93
N CYS A 14 -10.34 6.36 -21.44
CA CYS A 14 -8.96 6.80 -21.31
C CYS A 14 -8.31 6.23 -20.03
N ARG A 15 -6.98 6.28 -19.99
CA ARG A 15 -6.23 5.66 -18.90
C ARG A 15 -6.10 6.60 -17.72
N GLU A 16 -6.40 6.07 -16.54
CA GLU A 16 -6.05 6.69 -15.27
C GLU A 16 -4.54 6.61 -15.05
N ILE A 17 -3.90 7.76 -14.77
CA ILE A 17 -2.44 7.90 -14.57
C ILE A 17 -2.07 8.23 -13.13
N TYR A 18 -3.03 8.66 -12.35
CA TYR A 18 -2.87 8.91 -10.93
C TYR A 18 -4.19 8.59 -10.24
N THR A 19 -4.14 7.74 -9.21
CA THR A 19 -5.30 7.30 -8.46
C THR A 19 -5.24 7.86 -7.05
N THR A 20 -6.27 8.59 -6.65
CA THR A 20 -6.51 8.91 -5.24
C THR A 20 -7.64 8.04 -4.72
N VAL A 21 -7.48 7.57 -3.50
CA VAL A 21 -8.54 6.88 -2.78
C VAL A 21 -9.16 7.89 -1.84
N GLY A 22 -10.24 8.53 -2.29
CA GLY A 22 -10.92 9.56 -1.53
C GLY A 22 -12.23 9.96 -2.22
N ALA A 23 -13.00 10.80 -1.56
CA ALA A 23 -14.16 11.47 -2.11
C ALA A 23 -14.13 12.91 -1.63
N ASP A 24 -14.34 13.85 -2.55
CA ASP A 24 -14.50 15.25 -2.23
C ASP A 24 -15.97 15.65 -2.24
N LEU A 25 -16.28 16.73 -1.54
CA LEU A 25 -17.61 17.32 -1.61
C LEU A 25 -17.89 17.87 -3.02
N ASP A 26 -19.12 17.68 -3.49
CA ASP A 26 -19.58 18.37 -4.69
C ASP A 26 -19.54 19.89 -4.45
N VAL A 27 -18.61 20.56 -5.16
CA VAL A 27 -18.37 22.00 -4.97
C VAL A 27 -19.45 22.90 -5.59
N ILE A 28 -20.40 22.33 -6.32
CA ILE A 28 -21.49 23.04 -6.99
C ILE A 28 -22.82 22.87 -6.23
N SER A 29 -23.00 21.74 -5.57
CA SER A 29 -24.22 21.47 -4.78
C SER A 29 -24.06 21.95 -3.34
N ASP A 30 -25.17 22.39 -2.75
CA ASP A 30 -25.27 22.68 -1.31
C ASP A 30 -25.70 21.43 -0.49
N ASP A 31 -25.78 20.25 -1.13
CA ASP A 31 -26.41 19.04 -0.55
C ASP A 31 -25.41 18.10 0.17
N ASP A 32 -24.17 18.54 0.45
CA ASP A 32 -23.10 17.73 1.04
C ASP A 32 -22.89 16.36 0.33
N GLU A 33 -23.13 16.31 -0.98
CA GLU A 33 -22.93 15.10 -1.78
C GLU A 33 -21.44 14.87 -2.05
N PHE A 34 -21.00 13.61 -1.95
CA PHE A 34 -19.61 13.25 -2.17
C PHE A 34 -19.38 12.68 -3.58
N VAL A 35 -18.31 13.14 -4.21
CA VAL A 35 -17.84 12.64 -5.51
C VAL A 35 -16.70 11.67 -5.29
N ALA A 36 -16.94 10.38 -5.47
CA ALA A 36 -15.94 9.34 -5.28
C ALA A 36 -14.83 9.41 -6.33
N GLY A 37 -13.59 9.11 -5.90
CA GLY A 37 -12.40 9.13 -6.77
C GLY A 37 -11.92 10.53 -7.14
N ALA A 38 -12.42 11.56 -6.47
CA ALA A 38 -11.98 12.94 -6.68
C ALA A 38 -10.47 13.07 -6.45
N GLY A 39 -9.82 13.84 -7.34
CA GLY A 39 -8.35 13.97 -7.35
C GLY A 39 -7.61 12.92 -8.18
N SER A 40 -8.24 11.81 -8.59
CA SER A 40 -7.68 10.90 -9.60
C SER A 40 -7.56 11.59 -10.96
N LEU A 41 -6.49 11.30 -11.72
CA LEU A 41 -6.23 11.94 -13.01
C LEU A 41 -6.29 10.93 -14.15
N ILE A 42 -6.93 11.33 -15.22
CA ILE A 42 -7.07 10.56 -16.46
C ILE A 42 -6.38 11.31 -17.59
N THR A 43 -5.86 10.59 -18.58
CA THR A 43 -5.25 11.19 -19.78
C THR A 43 -5.53 10.40 -21.04
N ASP A 44 -5.62 11.12 -22.17
CA ASP A 44 -5.57 10.57 -23.54
C ASP A 44 -4.16 10.65 -24.16
N GLY A 45 -3.15 11.06 -23.37
CA GLY A 45 -1.77 11.27 -23.81
C GLY A 45 -1.45 12.71 -24.24
N THR A 46 -2.47 13.57 -24.36
CA THR A 46 -2.33 14.99 -24.73
C THR A 46 -2.99 15.86 -23.65
N TRP A 47 -4.19 15.52 -23.26
CA TRP A 47 -4.97 16.20 -22.22
C TRP A 47 -4.94 15.40 -20.93
N VAL A 48 -4.99 16.12 -19.81
CA VAL A 48 -5.16 15.53 -18.47
C VAL A 48 -6.36 16.19 -17.82
N TRP A 49 -7.20 15.38 -17.19
CA TRP A 49 -8.39 15.88 -16.47
C TRP A 49 -8.63 15.05 -15.21
N PRO A 50 -9.25 15.66 -14.17
CA PRO A 50 -9.64 14.94 -12.97
C PRO A 50 -10.82 14.01 -13.25
N LEU A 51 -10.87 12.85 -12.58
CA LEU A 51 -11.92 11.85 -12.75
C LEU A 51 -13.31 12.43 -12.48
N GLU A 52 -13.43 13.26 -11.44
CA GLU A 52 -14.67 13.93 -11.04
C GLU A 52 -15.24 14.89 -12.09
N LEU A 53 -14.45 15.33 -13.07
CA LEU A 53 -14.96 16.17 -14.16
C LEU A 53 -16.10 15.48 -14.92
N GLN A 54 -16.05 14.14 -15.05
CA GLN A 54 -17.12 13.38 -15.70
C GLN A 54 -18.42 13.41 -14.89
N TYR A 55 -18.34 13.45 -13.55
CA TYR A 55 -19.51 13.65 -12.69
C TYR A 55 -20.13 15.03 -12.94
N TYR A 56 -19.31 16.07 -12.94
CA TYR A 56 -19.78 17.45 -13.16
C TYR A 56 -20.39 17.66 -14.56
N ILE A 57 -19.85 17.03 -15.59
CA ILE A 57 -20.44 17.06 -16.93
C ILE A 57 -21.82 16.40 -16.91
N ARG A 58 -21.97 15.19 -16.34
CA ARG A 58 -23.24 14.46 -16.28
C ARG A 58 -24.33 15.19 -15.51
N ARG A 59 -23.94 15.83 -14.40
CA ARG A 59 -24.90 16.44 -13.47
C ARG A 59 -25.23 17.88 -13.82
N TYR A 60 -24.21 18.64 -14.19
CA TYR A 60 -24.34 20.11 -14.35
C TYR A 60 -24.09 20.58 -15.77
N HIS A 61 -23.79 19.66 -16.69
CA HIS A 61 -23.53 19.99 -18.10
C HIS A 61 -22.41 21.02 -18.27
N VAL A 62 -21.37 20.89 -17.48
CA VAL A 62 -20.20 21.77 -17.49
C VAL A 62 -19.59 21.82 -18.89
N GLU A 63 -19.26 23.01 -19.36
CA GLU A 63 -18.64 23.21 -20.65
C GLU A 63 -17.16 22.82 -20.62
N LEU A 64 -16.71 22.11 -21.65
CA LEU A 64 -15.35 21.73 -21.87
C LEU A 64 -14.62 22.66 -22.83
N PRO A 65 -13.29 22.79 -22.78
CA PRO A 65 -12.53 23.60 -23.72
C PRO A 65 -12.77 23.19 -25.16
N GLU A 66 -12.97 24.17 -26.03
CA GLU A 66 -13.33 23.93 -27.46
C GLU A 66 -12.21 23.16 -28.18
N ASP A 67 -10.97 23.40 -27.84
CA ASP A 67 -9.83 22.68 -28.41
C ASP A 67 -9.86 21.18 -28.04
N PHE A 68 -10.23 20.84 -26.81
CA PHE A 68 -10.45 19.45 -26.38
C PHE A 68 -11.61 18.81 -27.16
N LEU A 69 -12.75 19.50 -27.24
CA LEU A 69 -13.92 19.01 -27.98
C LEU A 69 -13.59 18.77 -29.46
N THR A 70 -12.84 19.68 -30.06
CA THR A 70 -12.40 19.57 -31.46
C THR A 70 -11.49 18.34 -31.63
N ALA A 71 -10.54 18.12 -30.73
CA ALA A 71 -9.64 16.96 -30.77
C ALA A 71 -10.42 15.64 -30.62
N VAL A 72 -11.33 15.54 -29.65
CA VAL A 72 -12.16 14.35 -29.42
C VAL A 72 -13.04 14.02 -30.63
N ARG A 73 -13.68 15.03 -31.21
CA ARG A 73 -14.51 14.89 -32.44
C ARG A 73 -13.67 14.45 -33.64
N ALA A 74 -12.49 15.05 -33.82
CA ALA A 74 -11.56 14.68 -34.90
C ALA A 74 -11.06 13.22 -34.73
N ALA A 75 -10.91 12.73 -33.50
CA ALA A 75 -10.58 11.35 -33.20
C ALA A 75 -11.80 10.38 -33.30
N ASN A 76 -12.97 10.89 -33.76
CA ASN A 76 -14.21 10.13 -33.82
C ASN A 76 -14.52 9.39 -32.48
N TYR A 77 -14.34 10.09 -31.37
CA TYR A 77 -14.57 9.64 -29.99
C TYR A 77 -13.81 8.34 -29.62
N THR A 78 -12.68 8.12 -30.27
CA THR A 78 -11.84 6.95 -30.00
C THR A 78 -10.52 7.39 -29.38
N PRO A 79 -10.22 6.97 -28.13
CA PRO A 79 -8.95 7.34 -27.49
C PRO A 79 -7.74 6.83 -28.27
N PRO A 80 -6.66 7.64 -28.37
CA PRO A 80 -5.44 7.22 -29.03
C PRO A 80 -4.73 6.11 -28.23
N LYS A 81 -3.93 5.31 -28.94
CA LYS A 81 -3.02 4.37 -28.28
C LYS A 81 -1.78 5.13 -27.80
N VAL A 82 -1.71 5.32 -26.49
CA VAL A 82 -0.59 6.01 -25.83
C VAL A 82 0.44 5.00 -25.35
N SER A 83 1.73 5.27 -25.55
CA SER A 83 2.80 4.43 -25.05
C SER A 83 3.00 4.58 -23.54
N SER A 84 3.50 3.54 -22.89
CA SER A 84 3.83 3.61 -21.45
C SER A 84 4.84 4.72 -21.13
N ALA A 85 5.82 4.95 -22.02
CA ALA A 85 6.78 6.03 -21.87
C ALA A 85 6.11 7.42 -21.83
N ARG A 86 5.08 7.63 -22.68
CA ARG A 86 4.35 8.90 -22.70
C ARG A 86 3.55 9.12 -21.40
N TYR A 87 2.98 8.06 -20.82
CA TYR A 87 2.31 8.17 -19.53
C TYR A 87 3.27 8.58 -18.43
N VAL A 88 4.49 8.02 -18.40
CA VAL A 88 5.53 8.40 -17.42
C VAL A 88 5.93 9.87 -17.63
N GLU A 89 6.16 10.32 -18.87
CA GLU A 89 6.47 11.73 -19.15
C GLU A 89 5.39 12.68 -18.62
N ILE A 90 4.10 12.36 -18.84
CA ILE A 90 2.98 13.21 -18.35
C ILE A 90 2.99 13.28 -16.83
N VAL A 91 3.22 12.18 -16.18
CA VAL A 91 3.28 12.14 -14.71
C VAL A 91 4.48 12.93 -14.18
N ASP A 92 5.65 12.78 -14.79
CA ASP A 92 6.85 13.54 -14.44
C ASP A 92 6.66 15.05 -14.69
N ASP A 93 5.93 15.43 -15.74
CA ASP A 93 5.59 16.83 -16.01
C ASP A 93 4.63 17.43 -14.97
N LEU A 94 3.70 16.64 -14.44
CA LEU A 94 2.68 17.10 -13.47
C LEU A 94 3.22 17.17 -12.04
N PHE A 95 3.98 16.17 -11.62
CA PHE A 95 4.37 15.98 -10.23
C PHE A 95 5.90 16.14 -10.01
N GLY A 96 6.66 16.30 -11.08
CA GLY A 96 8.12 16.32 -11.07
C GLY A 96 8.72 14.92 -11.22
N PRO A 97 10.00 14.83 -11.65
CA PRO A 97 10.67 13.55 -11.92
C PRO A 97 10.85 12.63 -10.70
N SER A 98 10.44 13.06 -9.54
CA SER A 98 10.46 12.26 -8.30
C SER A 98 9.09 11.72 -7.88
N ALA A 99 7.98 12.11 -8.52
CA ALA A 99 6.67 11.66 -8.06
C ALA A 99 6.45 10.14 -8.20
N PHE A 100 7.09 9.52 -9.21
CA PHE A 100 7.18 8.07 -9.34
C PHE A 100 8.64 7.59 -9.43
N GLY A 101 9.60 8.50 -9.69
CA GLY A 101 11.02 8.19 -9.80
C GLY A 101 11.67 7.87 -8.45
N GLU A 102 11.17 8.41 -7.33
CA GLU A 102 11.60 7.98 -6.00
C GLU A 102 10.94 6.67 -5.57
N GLU A 103 9.75 6.33 -6.06
CA GLU A 103 9.18 5.01 -5.86
C GLU A 103 9.76 3.96 -6.82
N ALA A 104 10.06 4.30 -8.06
CA ALA A 104 10.72 3.40 -9.01
C ALA A 104 12.24 3.29 -8.80
N ASN A 105 12.90 4.30 -8.19
CA ASN A 105 14.30 4.30 -7.76
C ASN A 105 14.50 4.05 -6.25
N ARG A 106 13.45 3.89 -5.45
CA ARG A 106 13.61 3.12 -4.24
C ARG A 106 13.92 1.72 -4.72
N GLU A 107 15.20 1.33 -4.64
CA GLU A 107 15.62 -0.05 -4.83
C GLU A 107 14.52 -0.93 -4.22
N GLU A 108 13.87 -1.77 -5.03
CA GLU A 108 12.71 -2.55 -4.62
C GLU A 108 12.94 -3.12 -3.23
N GLY A 109 12.11 -2.73 -2.27
CA GLY A 109 12.19 -3.18 -0.89
C GLY A 109 12.93 -2.29 0.10
N ARG A 110 13.45 -1.10 -0.27
CA ARG A 110 13.99 -0.12 0.69
C ARG A 110 12.94 0.93 1.03
N GLY A 111 12.66 1.07 2.31
CA GLY A 111 11.69 1.98 2.91
C GLY A 111 11.33 1.49 4.30
N GLY A 112 10.79 2.33 5.17
CA GLY A 112 10.40 1.90 6.50
C GLY A 112 9.34 0.80 6.45
N PHE A 113 9.55 -0.29 7.16
CA PHE A 113 8.63 -1.44 7.19
C PHE A 113 8.57 -2.11 8.57
N PHE A 114 7.48 -2.84 8.78
CA PHE A 114 7.35 -3.79 9.87
C PHE A 114 6.90 -5.14 9.31
N SER A 115 7.78 -6.13 9.26
CA SER A 115 7.48 -7.48 8.78
C SER A 115 7.20 -8.42 9.93
N TRP A 116 6.12 -9.18 9.83
CA TRP A 116 5.79 -10.30 10.72
C TRP A 116 5.88 -11.60 9.95
N TYR A 117 6.41 -12.62 10.57
CA TYR A 117 6.45 -13.98 10.06
C TYR A 117 5.54 -14.83 10.94
N LEU A 118 4.37 -15.19 10.40
CA LEU A 118 3.32 -15.88 11.15
C LEU A 118 3.12 -17.30 10.61
N SER A 119 2.85 -18.23 11.52
CA SER A 119 2.53 -19.60 11.18
C SER A 119 1.03 -19.83 11.08
N ASP A 120 0.64 -20.84 10.29
CA ASP A 120 -0.71 -21.42 10.26
C ASP A 120 -1.88 -20.42 10.08
N LEU A 121 -1.71 -19.42 9.21
CA LEU A 121 -2.75 -18.44 8.90
C LEU A 121 -3.89 -19.04 8.10
N THR A 122 -4.80 -19.74 8.78
CA THR A 122 -6.09 -20.18 8.25
C THR A 122 -7.04 -18.99 8.02
N SER A 123 -8.16 -19.20 7.35
CA SER A 123 -9.21 -18.18 7.20
C SER A 123 -9.69 -17.65 8.56
N HIS A 124 -9.79 -18.51 9.58
CA HIS A 124 -10.14 -18.11 10.95
C HIS A 124 -9.05 -17.22 11.57
N SER A 125 -7.77 -17.59 11.44
CA SER A 125 -6.65 -16.82 11.97
C SER A 125 -6.54 -15.45 11.28
N TRP A 126 -6.77 -15.41 9.95
CA TRP A 126 -6.87 -14.16 9.21
C TRP A 126 -8.02 -13.27 9.70
N GLY A 127 -9.21 -13.83 9.91
CA GLY A 127 -10.35 -13.08 10.45
C GLY A 127 -10.05 -12.47 11.83
N ARG A 128 -9.37 -13.22 12.70
CA ARG A 128 -8.91 -12.72 14.01
C ARG A 128 -7.88 -11.59 13.85
N LEU A 129 -6.89 -11.75 12.95
CA LEU A 129 -5.85 -10.75 12.72
C LEU A 129 -6.44 -9.44 12.20
N LEU A 130 -7.27 -9.50 11.17
CA LEU A 130 -7.93 -8.33 10.60
C LEU A 130 -8.82 -7.64 11.63
N GLY A 131 -9.58 -8.39 12.43
CA GLY A 131 -10.39 -7.84 13.52
C GLY A 131 -9.57 -7.20 14.66
N ALA A 132 -8.41 -7.75 14.98
CA ALA A 132 -7.48 -7.15 15.95
C ALA A 132 -6.87 -5.85 15.41
N LEU A 133 -6.51 -5.80 14.14
CA LEU A 133 -6.04 -4.59 13.46
C LEU A 133 -7.10 -3.49 13.48
N GLU A 134 -8.35 -3.81 13.13
CA GLU A 134 -9.48 -2.86 13.22
C GLU A 134 -9.69 -2.34 14.65
N SER A 135 -9.64 -3.23 15.65
CA SER A 135 -9.75 -2.86 17.07
C SER A 135 -8.60 -1.96 17.54
N ALA A 136 -7.44 -2.04 16.86
CA ALA A 136 -6.29 -1.19 17.12
C ALA A 136 -6.33 0.14 16.33
N GLY A 137 -7.38 0.39 15.53
CA GLY A 137 -7.57 1.60 14.74
C GLY A 137 -6.95 1.54 13.34
N LEU A 138 -6.61 0.36 12.85
CA LEU A 138 -6.13 0.09 11.49
C LEU A 138 -7.25 -0.58 10.70
N ASN A 139 -8.09 0.23 10.04
CA ASN A 139 -9.34 -0.23 9.47
C ASN A 139 -9.10 -0.89 8.10
N THR A 140 -9.69 -2.05 7.87
CA THR A 140 -9.67 -2.75 6.58
C THR A 140 -10.59 -2.10 5.55
N ARG A 141 -11.55 -1.30 6.02
CA ARG A 141 -12.48 -0.55 5.19
C ARG A 141 -12.10 0.91 5.15
N HIS A 142 -12.25 1.52 4.00
CA HIS A 142 -12.17 2.97 3.89
C HIS A 142 -13.26 3.62 4.76
N LEU A 143 -12.88 4.61 5.57
CA LEU A 143 -13.74 5.15 6.63
C LEU A 143 -14.99 5.88 6.14
N LEU A 144 -15.02 6.27 4.86
CA LEU A 144 -16.14 6.97 4.25
C LEU A 144 -16.92 6.07 3.28
N THR A 145 -16.21 5.43 2.32
CA THR A 145 -16.87 4.64 1.25
C THR A 145 -17.16 3.21 1.68
N GLU A 146 -16.62 2.76 2.83
CA GLU A 146 -16.68 1.39 3.32
C GLU A 146 -16.08 0.33 2.38
N ASP A 147 -15.39 0.78 1.33
CA ASP A 147 -14.72 -0.10 0.38
C ASP A 147 -13.54 -0.83 1.03
N VAL A 148 -13.33 -2.05 0.58
CA VAL A 148 -12.20 -2.89 0.95
C VAL A 148 -11.27 -3.00 -0.26
N PHE A 149 -9.99 -2.72 -0.05
CA PHE A 149 -8.99 -2.91 -1.09
C PHE A 149 -8.21 -4.20 -0.85
N LEU A 150 -8.24 -5.10 -1.83
CA LEU A 150 -7.38 -6.27 -1.91
C LEU A 150 -6.99 -6.49 -3.37
N ALA A 151 -5.71 -6.59 -3.62
CA ALA A 151 -5.18 -6.88 -4.94
C ALA A 151 -4.21 -8.06 -4.90
N ARG A 152 -4.07 -8.76 -6.02
CA ARG A 152 -3.01 -9.74 -6.20
C ARG A 152 -1.94 -9.12 -7.07
N THR A 153 -0.70 -9.09 -6.59
CA THR A 153 0.45 -8.58 -7.31
C THR A 153 1.22 -9.71 -7.97
N GLY A 154 1.71 -9.48 -9.18
CA GLY A 154 2.46 -10.46 -9.95
C GLY A 154 3.26 -9.82 -11.07
N LYS A 155 3.97 -10.61 -11.87
CA LYS A 155 4.85 -10.14 -12.97
C LYS A 155 4.15 -9.28 -14.04
N GLY A 156 2.83 -9.23 -14.06
CA GLY A 156 2.02 -8.45 -15.02
C GLY A 156 1.41 -7.17 -14.45
N GLY A 157 1.63 -6.87 -13.18
CA GLY A 157 0.99 -5.76 -12.47
C GLY A 157 0.15 -6.23 -11.29
N SER A 158 -0.71 -5.36 -10.80
CA SER A 158 -1.62 -5.61 -9.69
C SER A 158 -3.06 -5.75 -10.21
N ASP A 159 -3.71 -6.86 -9.88
CA ASP A 159 -5.10 -7.14 -10.23
C ASP A 159 -5.99 -6.99 -8.98
N SER A 160 -6.89 -6.02 -8.99
CA SER A 160 -7.86 -5.83 -7.89
C SER A 160 -8.82 -7.02 -7.81
N LEU A 161 -9.03 -7.54 -6.61
CA LEU A 161 -9.90 -8.67 -6.34
C LEU A 161 -11.26 -8.19 -5.83
N PRO A 162 -12.38 -8.77 -6.29
CA PRO A 162 -13.74 -8.35 -5.92
C PRO A 162 -14.12 -8.84 -4.52
N VAL A 163 -13.46 -8.32 -3.49
CA VAL A 163 -13.74 -8.61 -2.08
C VAL A 163 -14.67 -7.53 -1.53
N ARG A 164 -15.71 -7.92 -0.79
CA ARG A 164 -16.72 -6.99 -0.26
C ARG A 164 -16.65 -6.82 1.26
N ASP A 165 -16.01 -7.74 1.96
CA ASP A 165 -15.99 -7.77 3.41
C ASP A 165 -14.75 -8.49 3.97
N VAL A 166 -14.53 -8.35 5.26
CA VAL A 166 -13.40 -8.97 5.98
C VAL A 166 -13.40 -10.50 5.90
N PRO A 167 -14.53 -11.21 6.04
CA PRO A 167 -14.58 -12.66 5.84
C PRO A 167 -14.11 -13.10 4.45
N GLY A 168 -14.59 -12.43 3.39
CA GLY A 168 -14.14 -12.72 2.02
C GLY A 168 -12.66 -12.44 1.81
N MET A 169 -12.11 -11.38 2.43
CA MET A 169 -10.67 -11.11 2.43
C MET A 169 -9.89 -12.24 3.12
N ALA A 170 -10.35 -12.70 4.29
CA ALA A 170 -9.71 -13.79 5.02
C ALA A 170 -9.71 -15.12 4.24
N GLU A 171 -10.78 -15.41 3.49
CA GLU A 171 -10.84 -16.57 2.61
C GLU A 171 -9.82 -16.49 1.48
N VAL A 172 -9.73 -15.34 0.81
CA VAL A 172 -8.76 -15.12 -0.29
C VAL A 172 -7.32 -15.23 0.22
N LEU A 173 -7.00 -14.58 1.34
CA LEU A 173 -5.65 -14.59 1.91
C LEU A 173 -5.22 -15.97 2.41
N SER A 174 -6.16 -16.82 2.84
CA SER A 174 -5.89 -18.20 3.27
C SER A 174 -5.89 -19.21 2.11
N GLY A 175 -6.38 -18.80 0.93
CA GLY A 175 -6.51 -19.68 -0.22
C GLY A 175 -5.17 -20.19 -0.76
N PRO A 176 -5.17 -21.33 -1.49
CA PRO A 176 -3.97 -21.81 -2.15
C PRO A 176 -3.63 -20.89 -3.33
N GLY A 177 -2.36 -20.60 -3.51
CA GLY A 177 -1.85 -19.86 -4.66
C GLY A 177 -0.51 -19.21 -4.39
N ASP A 178 0.34 -19.23 -5.42
CA ASP A 178 1.58 -18.48 -5.45
C ASP A 178 1.23 -17.05 -5.85
N GLY A 179 1.62 -16.09 -5.02
CA GLY A 179 1.42 -14.67 -5.31
C GLY A 179 1.53 -13.82 -4.06
N GLU A 180 1.82 -12.56 -4.29
CA GLU A 180 1.78 -11.53 -3.26
C GLU A 180 0.38 -10.90 -3.30
N PHE A 181 -0.17 -10.65 -2.13
CA PHE A 181 -1.38 -9.85 -1.98
C PHE A 181 -1.02 -8.49 -1.39
N GLU A 182 -1.76 -7.49 -1.82
CA GLU A 182 -1.68 -6.14 -1.28
C GLU A 182 -3.06 -5.73 -0.77
N LEU A 183 -3.10 -5.20 0.45
CA LEU A 183 -4.30 -4.64 1.05
C LEU A 183 -3.97 -3.31 1.74
N HIS A 184 -4.99 -2.47 1.90
CA HIS A 184 -4.86 -1.19 2.58
C HIS A 184 -5.47 -1.25 3.98
N LEU A 185 -4.76 -0.67 4.95
CA LEU A 185 -5.30 -0.43 6.29
C LEU A 185 -5.37 1.07 6.53
N TRP A 186 -6.57 1.58 6.71
CA TRP A 186 -6.88 2.99 6.84
C TRP A 186 -6.72 3.47 8.28
N LEU A 187 -6.03 4.60 8.45
CA LEU A 187 -5.87 5.31 9.71
C LEU A 187 -6.83 6.49 9.81
N THR A 188 -6.96 7.22 8.70
CA THR A 188 -7.86 8.37 8.53
C THR A 188 -8.52 8.27 7.16
N LEU A 189 -9.30 9.27 6.75
CA LEU A 189 -9.91 9.32 5.42
C LEU A 189 -8.86 9.34 4.29
N ASP A 190 -7.69 9.92 4.54
CA ASP A 190 -6.67 10.17 3.52
C ASP A 190 -5.33 9.46 3.82
N THR A 191 -5.23 8.77 4.96
CA THR A 191 -4.00 8.11 5.38
C THR A 191 -4.22 6.62 5.55
N TYR A 192 -3.43 5.82 4.89
CA TYR A 192 -3.45 4.35 4.99
C TYR A 192 -2.04 3.79 5.00
N THR A 193 -1.89 2.55 5.41
CA THR A 193 -0.67 1.76 5.24
C THR A 193 -0.92 0.61 4.26
N ILE A 194 0.04 0.37 3.39
CA ILE A 194 0.02 -0.77 2.47
C ILE A 194 0.51 -1.98 3.24
N VAL A 195 -0.23 -3.07 3.14
CA VAL A 195 0.17 -4.36 3.71
C VAL A 195 0.35 -5.35 2.58
N ARG A 196 1.54 -5.95 2.53
CA ARG A 196 1.87 -7.02 1.57
C ARG A 196 1.90 -8.34 2.29
N VAL A 197 1.25 -9.32 1.70
CA VAL A 197 1.14 -10.67 2.24
C VAL A 197 1.77 -11.64 1.27
N ARG A 198 2.81 -12.36 1.71
CA ARG A 198 3.50 -13.37 0.91
C ARG A 198 3.55 -14.69 1.66
N ARG A 199 3.14 -15.77 1.01
CA ARG A 199 3.38 -17.11 1.53
C ARG A 199 4.82 -17.51 1.19
N LEU A 200 5.63 -17.76 2.19
CA LEU A 200 7.04 -18.10 2.02
C LEU A 200 7.26 -19.61 1.82
N ASP A 201 6.50 -20.39 2.58
CA ASP A 201 6.42 -21.85 2.47
C ASP A 201 5.04 -22.36 2.91
N ASP A 202 4.87 -23.68 3.11
CA ASP A 202 3.60 -24.29 3.46
C ASP A 202 3.07 -23.86 4.84
N THR A 203 3.93 -23.34 5.71
CA THR A 203 3.63 -23.01 7.12
C THR A 203 3.84 -21.55 7.47
N THR A 204 4.60 -20.80 6.68
CA THR A 204 5.05 -19.45 7.02
C THR A 204 4.49 -18.42 6.05
N THR A 205 3.87 -17.40 6.60
CA THR A 205 3.39 -16.23 5.86
C THR A 205 4.09 -14.96 6.36
N ALA A 206 4.69 -14.20 5.46
CA ALA A 206 5.18 -12.86 5.72
C ALA A 206 4.05 -11.84 5.54
N VAL A 207 3.81 -11.04 6.57
CA VAL A 207 2.87 -9.91 6.55
C VAL A 207 3.69 -8.63 6.76
N VAL A 208 3.82 -7.83 5.71
CA VAL A 208 4.72 -6.68 5.67
C VAL A 208 3.91 -5.40 5.63
N TYR A 209 4.00 -4.59 6.66
CA TYR A 209 3.39 -3.27 6.76
C TYR A 209 4.37 -2.22 6.27
N ASP A 210 4.02 -1.53 5.19
CA ASP A 210 4.82 -0.43 4.63
C ASP A 210 4.54 0.85 5.41
N ILE A 211 5.53 1.34 6.15
CA ILE A 211 5.42 2.56 6.97
C ILE A 211 6.28 3.71 6.44
N ALA A 212 6.87 3.53 5.25
CA ALA A 212 7.80 4.49 4.66
C ALA A 212 7.15 5.84 4.35
N HIS A 213 5.92 5.82 3.84
CA HIS A 213 5.18 7.01 3.41
C HIS A 213 4.48 7.76 4.56
N LEU A 214 4.41 7.13 5.76
CA LEU A 214 3.75 7.74 6.91
C LEU A 214 4.63 8.84 7.54
N GLN A 215 4.01 9.96 7.93
CA GLN A 215 4.66 10.99 8.71
C GLN A 215 5.04 10.46 10.10
N GLU A 216 6.06 11.06 10.73
CA GLU A 216 6.62 10.57 12.00
C GLU A 216 5.54 10.28 13.08
N PRO A 217 4.58 11.20 13.38
CA PRO A 217 3.56 10.95 14.41
C PRO A 217 2.62 9.79 14.06
N GLU A 218 2.29 9.62 12.78
CA GLU A 218 1.41 8.56 12.28
C GLU A 218 2.13 7.21 12.30
N ARG A 219 3.38 7.20 11.83
CA ARG A 219 4.24 6.01 11.83
C ARG A 219 4.37 5.42 13.23
N GLU A 220 4.65 6.24 14.25
CA GLU A 220 4.77 5.76 15.63
C GLU A 220 3.42 5.22 16.18
N LYS A 221 2.29 5.84 15.80
CA LYS A 221 0.95 5.31 16.15
C LYS A 221 0.70 3.95 15.51
N VAL A 222 1.02 3.81 14.22
CA VAL A 222 0.87 2.54 13.48
C VAL A 222 1.76 1.47 14.10
N VAL A 223 3.05 1.76 14.30
CA VAL A 223 3.98 0.81 14.92
C VAL A 223 3.50 0.37 16.31
N ALA A 224 3.03 1.31 17.14
CA ALA A 224 2.50 0.99 18.47
C ALA A 224 1.23 0.13 18.41
N ALA A 225 0.34 0.37 17.44
CA ALA A 225 -0.84 -0.45 17.19
C ALA A 225 -0.44 -1.86 16.75
N LEU A 226 0.48 -1.96 15.77
CA LEU A 226 0.98 -3.23 15.26
C LEU A 226 1.66 -4.07 16.36
N VAL A 227 2.47 -3.46 17.22
CA VAL A 227 3.11 -4.17 18.34
C VAL A 227 2.07 -4.76 19.30
N ARG A 228 0.99 -4.01 19.59
CA ARG A 228 -0.11 -4.51 20.45
C ARG A 228 -0.83 -5.69 19.81
N VAL A 229 -1.14 -5.60 18.52
CA VAL A 229 -1.78 -6.70 17.78
C VAL A 229 -0.88 -7.91 17.71
N LEU A 230 0.41 -7.73 17.42
CA LEU A 230 1.38 -8.83 17.37
C LEU A 230 1.46 -9.60 18.70
N ASP A 231 1.26 -8.91 19.82
CA ASP A 231 1.27 -9.54 21.14
C ASP A 231 0.12 -10.56 21.33
N GLU A 232 -1.00 -10.38 20.64
CA GLU A 232 -2.14 -11.32 20.61
C GLU A 232 -1.84 -12.56 19.73
N PHE A 233 -0.86 -12.46 18.82
CA PHE A 233 -0.41 -13.52 17.92
C PHE A 233 0.99 -14.02 18.26
N ARG A 234 1.43 -13.81 19.50
CA ARG A 234 2.78 -14.17 19.97
C ARG A 234 3.12 -15.63 19.75
N ASP A 235 2.16 -16.52 19.99
CA ASP A 235 2.39 -17.97 19.88
C ASP A 235 2.46 -18.43 18.40
N ASP A 236 1.84 -17.68 17.51
CA ASP A 236 1.86 -17.92 16.05
C ASP A 236 3.04 -17.19 15.36
N CYS A 237 3.72 -16.29 16.08
CA CYS A 237 4.81 -15.48 15.53
C CYS A 237 6.14 -16.26 15.52
N GLN A 238 6.69 -16.49 14.35
CA GLN A 238 8.00 -17.13 14.13
C GLN A 238 9.14 -16.11 14.11
N GLY A 239 8.84 -14.83 13.97
CA GLY A 239 9.80 -13.74 13.97
C GLY A 239 9.18 -12.44 13.49
N PHE A 240 9.90 -11.34 13.69
CA PHE A 240 9.54 -10.04 13.13
C PHE A 240 10.77 -9.17 12.88
N VAL A 241 10.62 -8.21 11.96
CA VAL A 241 11.66 -7.20 11.68
C VAL A 241 11.01 -5.83 11.60
N LEU A 242 11.47 -4.90 12.40
CA LEU A 242 11.07 -3.48 12.36
C LEU A 242 12.24 -2.63 11.90
N ASP A 243 12.08 -1.96 10.77
CA ASP A 243 13.01 -0.98 10.24
C ASP A 243 12.25 0.30 9.87
N ARG A 244 12.26 1.29 10.76
CA ARG A 244 11.53 2.54 10.57
C ARG A 244 12.07 3.43 9.46
N THR A 245 13.32 3.23 9.12
CA THR A 245 14.07 4.12 8.22
C THR A 245 14.47 3.47 6.89
N GLY A 246 14.12 2.19 6.70
CA GLY A 246 14.44 1.46 5.47
C GLY A 246 15.94 1.29 5.23
N ARG A 247 16.70 0.95 6.26
CA ARG A 247 18.14 0.70 6.17
C ARG A 247 18.44 -0.60 5.45
N SER A 248 17.53 -1.54 5.56
CA SER A 248 17.63 -2.88 5.00
C SER A 248 16.51 -3.13 3.99
N SER A 249 16.72 -4.10 3.11
CA SER A 249 15.68 -4.61 2.23
C SER A 249 14.75 -5.53 3.01
N ARG A 250 13.43 -5.32 2.89
CA ARG A 250 12.41 -6.11 3.60
C ARG A 250 12.46 -7.60 3.28
N ASP A 251 12.73 -7.95 2.01
CA ASP A 251 12.68 -9.34 1.55
C ASP A 251 13.95 -10.12 1.91
N ALA A 252 15.05 -9.41 2.22
CA ALA A 252 16.28 -10.03 2.64
C ALA A 252 16.15 -10.79 3.97
N TRP A 253 15.15 -10.45 4.80
CA TRP A 253 14.94 -11.05 6.11
C TRP A 253 14.20 -12.38 6.07
N ASP A 254 13.64 -12.77 4.94
CA ASP A 254 12.96 -14.07 4.78
C ASP A 254 13.90 -15.24 5.07
N SER A 255 15.16 -15.14 4.65
CA SER A 255 16.19 -16.16 4.92
C SER A 255 16.45 -16.39 6.41
N LEU A 256 16.23 -15.36 7.23
CA LEU A 256 16.41 -15.46 8.67
C LEU A 256 15.42 -16.43 9.32
N VAL A 257 14.17 -16.43 8.84
CA VAL A 257 13.11 -17.28 9.34
C VAL A 257 13.14 -18.66 8.66
N LEU A 258 13.29 -18.69 7.33
CA LEU A 258 13.26 -19.94 6.54
C LEU A 258 14.52 -20.78 6.71
N GLU A 259 15.68 -20.14 6.67
CA GLU A 259 16.99 -20.81 6.61
C GLU A 259 17.80 -20.66 7.89
N ARG A 260 17.30 -19.86 8.87
CA ARG A 260 18.01 -19.48 10.10
C ARG A 260 19.35 -18.79 9.79
N ALA A 261 19.42 -18.06 8.67
CA ALA A 261 20.60 -17.39 8.18
C ALA A 261 20.46 -15.86 8.28
N TRP A 262 21.42 -15.19 8.89
CA TRP A 262 21.44 -13.73 8.95
C TRP A 262 21.71 -13.15 7.56
N PRO A 263 20.85 -12.20 7.08
CA PRO A 263 21.11 -11.54 5.82
C PRO A 263 22.33 -10.60 5.90
N SER A 264 22.94 -10.34 4.74
CA SER A 264 24.04 -9.38 4.62
C SER A 264 23.51 -7.95 4.44
N GLU A 265 22.67 -7.52 5.36
CA GLU A 265 21.99 -6.22 5.36
C GLU A 265 22.37 -5.39 6.59
N PRO A 266 22.28 -4.06 6.52
CA PRO A 266 22.41 -3.21 7.71
C PRO A 266 21.36 -3.60 8.78
N PHE A 267 21.77 -3.64 10.03
CA PHE A 267 20.89 -4.04 11.11
C PHE A 267 19.73 -3.04 11.29
N PRO A 268 18.46 -3.49 11.31
CA PRO A 268 17.26 -2.65 11.42
C PRO A 268 17.10 -2.12 12.86
N ASP A 269 15.95 -1.54 13.19
CA ASP A 269 15.68 -1.08 14.56
C ASP A 269 15.50 -2.25 15.53
N SER A 270 14.76 -3.28 15.11
CA SER A 270 14.50 -4.47 15.91
C SER A 270 14.36 -5.72 15.06
N VAL A 271 14.89 -6.83 15.53
CA VAL A 271 14.71 -8.16 14.93
C VAL A 271 14.35 -9.14 16.02
N ALA A 272 13.29 -9.90 15.81
CA ALA A 272 12.92 -11.03 16.65
C ALA A 272 13.07 -12.34 15.88
N VAL A 273 13.74 -13.31 16.47
CA VAL A 273 14.01 -14.62 15.88
C VAL A 273 13.98 -15.69 16.96
N ASP A 274 13.89 -16.94 16.55
CA ASP A 274 14.03 -18.07 17.45
C ASP A 274 15.24 -17.90 18.37
N ALA A 275 15.04 -18.09 19.68
CA ALA A 275 16.05 -17.87 20.71
C ALA A 275 17.31 -18.74 20.52
N ASP A 276 17.17 -19.84 19.79
CA ASP A 276 18.27 -20.77 19.48
C ASP A 276 19.10 -20.35 18.25
N LEU A 277 18.68 -19.26 17.57
CA LEU A 277 19.49 -18.72 16.47
C LEU A 277 20.79 -18.14 17.04
N GLY A 278 21.90 -18.64 16.56
CA GLY A 278 23.25 -18.36 17.09
C GLY A 278 23.63 -16.88 17.17
N ALA A 279 24.93 -16.60 17.26
CA ALA A 279 25.43 -15.24 17.48
C ALA A 279 25.03 -14.24 16.39
N LEU A 280 24.80 -12.99 16.79
CA LEU A 280 24.56 -11.86 15.88
C LEU A 280 25.69 -11.70 14.84
N PRO A 281 25.38 -11.26 13.62
CA PRO A 281 26.41 -11.01 12.60
C PRO A 281 27.38 -9.91 13.04
N SER A 282 28.62 -10.01 12.57
CA SER A 282 29.63 -8.99 12.82
C SER A 282 29.15 -7.65 12.21
N GLY A 283 29.19 -6.57 12.99
CA GLY A 283 28.77 -5.24 12.51
C GLY A 283 27.34 -4.84 12.89
N SER A 284 26.60 -5.65 13.65
CA SER A 284 25.24 -5.29 14.14
C SER A 284 25.22 -4.03 15.03
N GLY A 285 26.37 -3.53 15.48
CA GLY A 285 26.46 -2.37 16.35
C GLY A 285 26.11 -2.70 17.81
N ALA A 286 25.79 -1.69 18.61
CA ALA A 286 25.33 -1.87 19.97
C ALA A 286 23.86 -2.33 19.96
N VAL A 287 23.63 -3.56 20.35
CA VAL A 287 22.31 -4.22 20.34
C VAL A 287 21.99 -4.71 21.75
N THR A 288 20.75 -4.46 22.18
CA THR A 288 20.20 -5.00 23.43
C THR A 288 19.34 -6.22 23.12
N ARG A 289 19.57 -7.33 23.81
CA ARG A 289 18.75 -8.54 23.70
C ARG A 289 17.68 -8.54 24.79
N THR A 290 16.43 -8.80 24.39
CA THR A 290 15.29 -9.08 25.27
C THR A 290 14.59 -10.36 24.81
N GLU A 291 13.59 -10.82 25.55
CA GLU A 291 12.80 -12.00 25.19
C GLU A 291 11.36 -11.60 24.87
N TYR A 292 10.76 -12.28 23.90
CA TYR A 292 9.37 -12.14 23.51
C TYR A 292 8.77 -13.52 23.20
N GLY A 293 8.12 -14.12 24.21
CA GLY A 293 7.69 -15.52 24.15
C GLY A 293 8.89 -16.47 23.96
N HIS A 294 8.88 -17.22 22.88
CA HIS A 294 9.97 -18.13 22.48
C HIS A 294 11.06 -17.45 21.62
N LEU A 295 10.88 -16.16 21.32
CA LEU A 295 11.78 -15.40 20.46
C LEU A 295 12.79 -14.59 21.28
N ALA A 296 13.99 -14.47 20.76
CA ALA A 296 14.98 -13.47 21.17
C ALA A 296 14.80 -12.21 20.33
N VAL A 297 14.59 -11.08 20.97
CA VAL A 297 14.46 -9.77 20.32
C VAL A 297 15.75 -8.99 20.48
N PHE A 298 16.30 -8.58 19.36
CA PHE A 298 17.50 -7.77 19.27
C PHE A 298 17.12 -6.36 18.86
N ASN A 299 17.29 -5.39 19.78
CA ASN A 299 16.99 -3.99 19.55
C ASN A 299 18.29 -3.22 19.36
N ARG A 300 18.39 -2.46 18.27
CA ARG A 300 19.52 -1.56 18.07
C ARG A 300 19.41 -0.39 19.06
N ASN A 301 20.47 -0.16 19.82
CA ASN A 301 20.53 1.00 20.69
C ASN A 301 20.55 2.26 19.82
N ARG A 302 19.54 3.13 19.95
CA ARG A 302 19.61 4.46 19.37
C ARG A 302 20.81 5.15 19.99
N VAL A 303 21.81 5.45 19.19
CA VAL A 303 22.84 6.41 19.60
C VAL A 303 22.09 7.74 19.53
N ASP A 304 21.76 8.30 20.69
CA ASP A 304 21.25 9.67 20.78
C ASP A 304 22.31 10.56 20.12
N GLY A 305 22.09 10.83 18.83
CA GLY A 305 23.02 11.56 17.99
C GLY A 305 23.01 13.00 18.40
N ALA A 306 24.17 13.45 18.78
CA ALA A 306 24.61 14.81 18.95
C ALA A 306 23.73 15.84 18.25
N GLN A 307 23.21 16.75 19.05
CA GLN A 307 22.95 18.13 18.62
C GLN A 307 24.18 18.63 17.85
N ALA A 308 23.97 18.98 16.61
CA ALA A 308 24.84 19.84 15.84
C ALA A 308 23.96 20.79 15.00
#